data_eb1d0a8b924d21f4c6cb3ac7113abc49
#
_entry.id   eb1d0a8b924d21f4c6cb3ac7113abc49
#
_cell.length_a   1.000
_cell.length_b   1.000
_cell.length_c   1.000
_cell.angle_alpha   90.00
_cell.angle_beta   90.00
_cell.angle_gamma   90.00
#
_symmetry.space_group_name_H-M   'P 1'
#
loop_
_entity.id
_entity.type
_entity.pdbx_description
1 polymer ?
#
loop_
_entity_poly.entity_id
_entity_poly.type
_entity_poly.pdbx_seq_one_letter_code
_entity_poly.pdbx_strand_id
1 'polypeptide(L)'
;ASGLVRTEDFYNGTAATEDADSGSPLEKMVFTTGLADAKNITFDIDYGAVTVVVDSGAVEPTLSCTNLRQDWFTFTNTGDNTSPVRVSYKVPANYNLGKEPGPEPEFVLSVPDANTFHFKRLSITAAMGDAEFDNSNTIAADSIDLDLAMGNFTGSTVQAEQFTAN
;
A
#
# COMPACT_ATOMS: atom_id res chain seq x y z
N ALA A 1 16.62 8.91 -14.02
CA ALA A 1 16.33 7.94 -13.01
C ALA A 1 15.61 8.57 -11.87
N SER A 2 14.58 8.00 -11.53
CA SER A 2 13.90 8.46 -10.37
C SER A 2 14.73 8.05 -9.19
N GLY A 3 14.82 8.68 -8.26
CA GLY A 3 15.42 8.31 -7.03
C GLY A 3 14.36 8.07 -6.02
N LEU A 4 14.66 8.49 -4.84
CA LEU A 4 13.70 8.46 -3.76
C LEU A 4 12.57 9.44 -4.07
N VAL A 5 11.36 8.94 -4.02
CA VAL A 5 10.19 9.77 -4.19
C VAL A 5 9.51 9.87 -2.85
N ARG A 6 9.29 11.07 -2.40
CA ARG A 6 8.68 11.30 -1.11
C ARG A 6 7.29 11.85 -1.27
N THR A 7 6.53 11.78 -0.19
CA THR A 7 5.18 12.28 -0.17
C THR A 7 5.09 13.72 -0.63
N GLU A 8 5.98 14.55 -0.20
CA GLU A 8 5.93 15.95 -0.54
C GLU A 8 6.17 16.20 -2.02
N ASP A 9 6.78 15.28 -2.72
CA ASP A 9 7.02 15.45 -4.15
C ASP A 9 5.72 15.33 -4.94
N PHE A 10 4.74 14.62 -4.41
CA PHE A 10 3.46 14.46 -5.05
C PHE A 10 2.39 15.33 -4.45
N TYR A 11 2.68 15.96 -3.38
CA TYR A 11 1.69 16.60 -2.55
C TYR A 11 0.90 17.67 -3.31
N ASN A 12 1.57 18.41 -4.14
CA ASN A 12 0.95 19.52 -4.85
C ASN A 12 0.00 19.06 -5.95
N GLY A 13 0.24 17.89 -6.50
CA GLY A 13 -0.52 17.45 -7.64
C GLY A 13 -1.60 16.43 -7.30
N THR A 14 -1.32 15.56 -6.36
CA THR A 14 -2.20 14.43 -6.13
C THR A 14 -2.76 14.36 -4.72
N ALA A 15 -2.16 15.04 -3.78
CA ALA A 15 -2.63 15.02 -2.40
C ALA A 15 -3.64 16.11 -2.16
N ALA A 16 -4.67 15.78 -1.42
CA ALA A 16 -5.64 16.76 -0.96
C ALA A 16 -5.63 16.72 0.55
N THR A 17 -5.45 17.87 1.16
CA THR A 17 -5.41 17.95 2.61
C THR A 17 -6.81 18.15 3.11
N GLU A 18 -7.29 17.23 3.92
CA GLU A 18 -8.52 17.44 4.62
C GLU A 18 -8.26 18.36 5.78
N ASP A 19 -9.26 19.06 6.15
CA ASP A 19 -9.14 19.93 7.26
C ASP A 19 -8.74 19.15 8.47
N ALA A 20 -7.66 19.53 9.00
CA ALA A 20 -7.19 18.90 10.17
C ALA A 20 -8.18 19.12 11.28
N ASP A 21 -8.52 18.07 11.91
CA ASP A 21 -9.28 18.14 13.09
C ASP A 21 -8.66 19.14 14.01
N SER A 22 -9.43 19.97 14.53
CA SER A 22 -8.88 20.98 15.38
C SER A 22 -8.15 20.31 16.54
N GLY A 23 -6.96 20.75 16.77
CA GLY A 23 -6.14 20.18 17.80
C GLY A 23 -5.23 19.08 17.29
N SER A 24 -5.43 18.62 16.06
CA SER A 24 -4.53 17.63 15.50
C SER A 24 -3.38 18.32 14.78
N PRO A 25 -2.16 18.00 15.12
CA PRO A 25 -1.03 18.59 14.43
C PRO A 25 -0.76 17.95 13.08
N LEU A 26 -1.47 16.87 12.75
CA LEU A 26 -1.17 16.11 11.53
C LEU A 26 -2.27 16.32 10.51
N GLU A 27 -1.86 16.63 9.31
CA GLU A 27 -2.79 16.80 8.21
C GLU A 27 -3.02 15.47 7.52
N LYS A 28 -4.23 15.25 7.07
CA LYS A 28 -4.57 14.05 6.33
C LYS A 28 -4.47 14.34 4.86
N MET A 29 -4.10 13.33 4.10
CA MET A 29 -3.94 13.50 2.67
C MET A 29 -4.31 12.24 1.92
N VAL A 30 -4.45 12.42 0.60
CA VAL A 30 -4.64 11.33 -0.35
C VAL A 30 -3.39 11.29 -1.23
N PHE A 31 -2.93 10.09 -1.54
CA PHE A 31 -1.77 9.91 -2.39
C PHE A 31 -2.12 8.91 -3.48
N THR A 32 -1.85 9.26 -4.73
CA THR A 32 -2.12 8.37 -5.85
C THR A 32 -0.96 8.45 -6.84
N THR A 33 -0.49 7.30 -7.29
CA THR A 33 0.59 7.25 -8.27
C THR A 33 0.51 5.97 -9.08
N GLY A 34 0.94 6.05 -10.34
CA GLY A 34 1.20 4.87 -11.13
C GLY A 34 2.54 4.28 -10.75
N LEU A 35 2.68 2.99 -10.91
CA LEU A 35 3.91 2.29 -10.53
C LEU A 35 4.68 1.77 -11.72
N ALA A 36 4.25 2.11 -12.93
CA ALA A 36 4.87 1.71 -14.18
C ALA A 36 5.05 0.19 -14.21
N ASP A 37 6.27 -0.28 -14.27
CA ASP A 37 6.57 -1.67 -14.48
C ASP A 37 6.93 -2.39 -13.18
N ALA A 38 6.62 -1.81 -12.06
CA ALA A 38 7.05 -2.36 -10.78
C ALA A 38 6.42 -3.71 -10.50
N LYS A 39 7.24 -4.71 -10.24
CA LYS A 39 6.80 -6.07 -9.94
C LYS A 39 7.21 -6.54 -8.56
N ASN A 40 7.93 -5.70 -7.83
CA ASN A 40 8.38 -6.02 -6.48
C ASN A 40 7.88 -4.89 -5.58
N ILE A 41 6.89 -5.18 -4.76
CA ILE A 41 6.21 -4.15 -3.97
C ILE A 41 6.14 -4.60 -2.53
N THR A 42 6.50 -3.71 -1.62
CA THR A 42 6.51 -3.98 -0.19
C THR A 42 5.71 -2.92 0.55
N PHE A 43 4.77 -3.39 1.35
CA PHE A 43 4.04 -2.54 2.28
C PHE A 43 4.53 -2.80 3.69
N ASP A 44 4.86 -1.74 4.40
CA ASP A 44 5.30 -1.82 5.80
C ASP A 44 4.46 -0.83 6.59
N ILE A 45 3.37 -1.32 7.16
CA ILE A 45 2.28 -0.49 7.65
C ILE A 45 2.07 -0.75 9.13
N ASP A 46 2.13 0.29 9.94
CA ASP A 46 1.80 0.14 11.36
C ASP A 46 0.30 0.13 11.59
N TYR A 47 -0.44 0.86 10.76
CA TYR A 47 -1.88 0.98 10.92
C TYR A 47 -2.52 1.25 9.58
N GLY A 48 -3.46 0.43 9.16
CA GLY A 48 -4.16 0.64 7.91
C GLY A 48 -4.55 -0.67 7.24
N ALA A 49 -5.43 -0.57 6.27
CA ALA A 49 -5.89 -1.71 5.49
C ALA A 49 -5.24 -1.69 4.11
N VAL A 50 -4.80 -2.84 3.64
CA VAL A 50 -4.21 -3.00 2.32
C VAL A 50 -5.12 -3.85 1.47
N THR A 51 -5.50 -3.35 0.31
CA THR A 51 -6.36 -4.05 -0.63
C THR A 51 -5.66 -4.15 -1.97
N VAL A 52 -5.65 -5.35 -2.54
CA VAL A 52 -5.12 -5.56 -3.88
C VAL A 52 -6.27 -5.98 -4.78
N VAL A 53 -6.51 -5.19 -5.81
CA VAL A 53 -7.61 -5.46 -6.74
C VAL A 53 -7.08 -5.59 -8.16
N VAL A 54 -7.81 -6.30 -8.98
CA VAL A 54 -7.45 -6.49 -10.38
C VAL A 54 -8.32 -5.60 -11.23
N ASP A 55 -7.67 -4.81 -12.08
CA ASP A 55 -8.35 -3.96 -13.06
C ASP A 55 -7.91 -4.43 -14.44
N SER A 56 -8.76 -5.19 -15.09
CA SER A 56 -8.39 -5.81 -16.36
C SER A 56 -8.18 -4.77 -17.47
N GLY A 57 -8.65 -3.55 -17.28
CA GLY A 57 -8.42 -2.50 -18.25
C GLY A 57 -7.14 -1.72 -18.00
N ALA A 58 -6.45 -1.99 -16.91
CA ALA A 58 -5.24 -1.26 -16.58
C ALA A 58 -4.05 -1.79 -17.36
N VAL A 59 -3.09 -0.89 -17.64
CA VAL A 59 -1.85 -1.29 -18.32
C VAL A 59 -0.70 -1.31 -17.34
N GLU A 60 -0.87 -0.75 -16.16
CA GLU A 60 0.18 -0.73 -15.14
C GLU A 60 -0.45 -0.72 -13.76
N PRO A 61 0.27 -1.17 -12.75
CA PRO A 61 -0.23 -1.05 -11.37
C PRO A 61 -0.36 0.41 -10.94
N THR A 62 -1.34 0.66 -10.10
CA THR A 62 -1.59 1.99 -9.55
C THR A 62 -1.82 1.86 -8.05
N LEU A 63 -1.23 2.76 -7.30
CA LEU A 63 -1.41 2.81 -5.85
C LEU A 63 -2.25 4.02 -5.48
N SER A 64 -3.27 3.80 -4.68
CA SER A 64 -4.13 4.86 -4.18
C SER A 64 -4.28 4.70 -2.67
N CYS A 65 -3.95 5.76 -1.94
CA CYS A 65 -3.97 5.73 -0.49
C CYS A 65 -4.81 6.89 0.03
N THR A 66 -5.63 6.62 1.04
CA THR A 66 -6.50 7.64 1.63
C THR A 66 -6.35 7.65 3.13
N ASN A 67 -6.78 8.73 3.74
CA ASN A 67 -6.73 8.93 5.20
C ASN A 67 -5.32 8.87 5.75
N LEU A 68 -4.34 9.30 4.97
CA LEU A 68 -2.95 9.29 5.39
C LEU A 68 -2.64 10.52 6.25
N ARG A 69 -1.80 10.33 7.24
CA ARG A 69 -1.15 11.44 7.92
C ARG A 69 0.20 11.64 7.27
N GLN A 70 0.43 12.82 6.74
CA GLN A 70 1.57 13.08 5.88
C GLN A 70 2.90 12.73 6.54
N ASP A 71 3.05 13.07 7.80
CA ASP A 71 4.33 12.86 8.49
C ASP A 71 4.64 11.39 8.73
N TRP A 72 3.65 10.52 8.60
CA TRP A 72 3.81 9.09 8.85
C TRP A 72 4.02 8.28 7.58
N PHE A 73 3.83 8.90 6.43
CA PHE A 73 3.80 8.19 5.15
C PHE A 73 5.08 8.43 4.37
N THR A 74 5.63 7.36 3.79
CA THR A 74 6.78 7.44 2.90
C THR A 74 6.58 6.51 1.72
N PHE A 75 6.88 7.00 0.55
CA PHE A 75 6.80 6.21 -0.67
C PHE A 75 8.14 6.29 -1.39
N THR A 76 8.67 5.13 -1.79
CA THR A 76 9.95 5.06 -2.48
C THR A 76 9.81 4.19 -3.72
N ASN A 77 10.21 4.71 -4.86
CA ASN A 77 10.23 3.96 -6.10
C ASN A 77 11.46 4.38 -6.89
N THR A 78 12.46 3.51 -6.93
CA THR A 78 13.70 3.83 -7.61
C THR A 78 13.62 3.64 -9.12
N GLY A 79 12.55 3.00 -9.59
CA GLY A 79 12.44 2.68 -11.01
C GLY A 79 13.27 1.49 -11.41
N ASP A 80 13.86 0.82 -10.46
CA ASP A 80 14.75 -0.31 -10.67
C ASP A 80 13.98 -1.59 -10.35
N ASN A 81 13.94 -2.53 -11.29
CA ASN A 81 13.17 -3.75 -11.07
C ASN A 81 13.74 -4.66 -10.00
N THR A 82 14.95 -4.41 -9.53
CA THR A 82 15.55 -5.23 -8.48
C THR A 82 15.23 -4.70 -7.09
N SER A 83 14.92 -3.43 -6.97
CA SER A 83 14.59 -2.82 -5.68
C SER A 83 13.09 -2.74 -5.53
N PRO A 84 12.56 -3.05 -4.36
CA PRO A 84 11.11 -2.99 -4.21
C PRO A 84 10.61 -1.55 -4.20
N VAL A 85 9.40 -1.37 -4.72
CA VAL A 85 8.62 -0.19 -4.43
C VAL A 85 8.21 -0.33 -2.98
N ARG A 86 8.48 0.66 -2.18
CA ARG A 86 8.22 0.57 -0.75
C ARG A 86 7.19 1.59 -0.32
N VAL A 87 6.14 1.11 0.31
CA VAL A 87 5.09 1.94 0.87
C VAL A 87 5.18 1.77 2.38
N SER A 88 5.45 2.85 3.08
CA SER A 88 5.68 2.79 4.52
C SER A 88 4.76 3.75 5.25
N TYR A 89 4.14 3.28 6.31
CA TYR A 89 3.28 4.12 7.15
C TYR A 89 3.59 3.80 8.59
N LYS A 90 4.31 4.69 9.25
CA LYS A 90 4.84 4.43 10.58
C LYS A 90 4.24 5.37 11.60
N VAL A 91 3.67 4.81 12.62
CA VAL A 91 3.07 5.57 13.71
C VAL A 91 4.14 5.86 14.75
N PRO A 92 4.30 7.11 15.16
CA PRO A 92 5.30 7.43 16.19
C PRO A 92 5.04 6.65 17.47
N ALA A 93 6.11 6.29 18.15
CA ALA A 93 6.03 5.47 19.34
C ALA A 93 5.21 6.12 20.44
N ASN A 94 5.19 7.46 20.47
CA ASN A 94 4.47 8.16 21.51
C ASN A 94 3.02 8.45 21.16
N TYR A 95 2.56 8.02 20.00
CA TYR A 95 1.18 8.23 19.60
C TYR A 95 0.31 7.06 20.08
N ASN A 96 -0.85 7.35 20.59
CA ASN A 96 -1.72 6.32 21.16
C ASN A 96 -2.87 6.01 20.22
N LEU A 97 -2.68 5.05 19.33
CA LEU A 97 -3.71 4.62 18.40
C LEU A 97 -4.91 4.02 19.11
N GLY A 98 -4.67 3.33 20.22
CA GLY A 98 -5.75 2.71 20.94
C GLY A 98 -6.73 3.71 21.52
N LYS A 99 -6.28 4.92 21.74
CA LYS A 99 -7.11 5.95 22.33
C LYS A 99 -7.71 6.88 21.28
N GLU A 100 -6.94 7.19 20.23
CA GLU A 100 -7.40 8.08 19.18
C GLU A 100 -6.97 7.53 17.82
N PRO A 101 -7.62 6.46 17.37
CA PRO A 101 -7.18 5.84 16.11
C PRO A 101 -7.51 6.67 14.89
N GLY A 102 -8.59 7.44 14.93
CA GLY A 102 -9.01 8.18 13.74
C GLY A 102 -9.46 7.26 12.62
N PRO A 103 -9.76 7.80 11.45
CA PRO A 103 -10.09 6.99 10.29
C PRO A 103 -8.89 6.13 9.89
N GLU A 104 -9.15 4.89 9.59
CA GLU A 104 -8.11 3.95 9.20
C GLU A 104 -7.60 4.28 7.81
N PRO A 105 -6.29 4.39 7.62
CA PRO A 105 -5.74 4.55 6.28
C PRO A 105 -6.05 3.36 5.40
N GLU A 106 -6.30 3.62 4.13
CA GLU A 106 -6.56 2.58 3.15
C GLU A 106 -5.55 2.67 2.03
N PHE A 107 -4.91 1.55 1.74
CA PHE A 107 -3.91 1.45 0.70
C PHE A 107 -4.47 0.48 -0.34
N VAL A 108 -4.79 1.00 -1.54
CA VAL A 108 -5.38 0.18 -2.59
C VAL A 108 -4.37 0.07 -3.73
N LEU A 109 -3.97 -1.16 -4.00
CA LEU A 109 -3.09 -1.48 -5.11
C LEU A 109 -3.93 -2.10 -6.20
N SER A 110 -4.04 -1.42 -7.34
CA SER A 110 -4.81 -1.89 -8.47
C SER A 110 -3.83 -2.37 -9.54
N VAL A 111 -4.01 -3.59 -10.01
CA VAL A 111 -3.06 -4.20 -10.93
C VAL A 111 -3.77 -4.74 -12.17
N PRO A 112 -3.06 -4.84 -13.31
CA PRO A 112 -3.61 -5.50 -14.48
C PRO A 112 -3.90 -6.96 -14.18
N ASP A 113 -4.67 -7.61 -15.08
CA ASP A 113 -5.03 -9.01 -14.83
C ASP A 113 -3.81 -9.93 -14.95
N ALA A 114 -3.98 -11.15 -14.48
CA ALA A 114 -2.88 -12.12 -14.37
C ALA A 114 -2.30 -12.53 -15.73
N ASN A 115 -3.02 -12.29 -16.80
CA ASN A 115 -2.49 -12.61 -18.13
C ASN A 115 -1.44 -11.60 -18.60
N THR A 116 -1.48 -10.40 -18.03
CA THR A 116 -0.56 -9.33 -18.44
C THR A 116 0.37 -8.90 -17.33
N PHE A 117 0.05 -9.20 -16.08
CA PHE A 117 0.86 -8.74 -14.96
C PHE A 117 1.08 -9.85 -13.95
N HIS A 118 2.30 -9.98 -13.50
CA HIS A 118 2.71 -11.01 -12.57
C HIS A 118 3.72 -10.40 -11.61
N PHE A 119 3.37 -10.33 -10.34
CA PHE A 119 4.32 -9.82 -9.35
C PHE A 119 5.51 -10.77 -9.26
N LYS A 120 6.69 -10.18 -9.13
CA LYS A 120 7.83 -10.98 -8.73
C LYS A 120 7.73 -11.25 -7.24
N ARG A 121 7.45 -10.20 -6.47
CA ARG A 121 7.27 -10.34 -5.04
C ARG A 121 6.30 -9.29 -4.53
N LEU A 122 5.35 -9.73 -3.76
CA LEU A 122 4.43 -8.83 -3.05
C LEU A 122 4.55 -9.14 -1.57
N SER A 123 4.93 -8.15 -0.78
CA SER A 123 5.13 -8.32 0.65
C SER A 123 4.28 -7.30 1.38
N ILE A 124 3.48 -7.76 2.34
CA ILE A 124 2.62 -6.90 3.13
C ILE A 124 2.86 -7.21 4.60
N THR A 125 3.35 -6.23 5.31
CA THR A 125 3.51 -6.30 6.77
C THR A 125 2.62 -5.24 7.38
N ALA A 126 1.70 -5.65 8.22
CA ALA A 126 0.79 -4.72 8.88
C ALA A 126 0.66 -5.07 10.34
N ALA A 127 0.92 -4.11 11.21
CA ALA A 127 0.80 -4.33 12.64
C ALA A 127 -0.66 -4.30 13.08
N MET A 128 -1.45 -3.36 12.55
CA MET A 128 -2.87 -3.25 12.88
C MET A 128 -3.65 -2.95 11.61
N GLY A 129 -4.28 -3.96 11.05
CA GLY A 129 -5.10 -3.77 9.86
C GLY A 129 -5.22 -5.06 9.09
N ASP A 130 -6.14 -5.07 8.15
CA ASP A 130 -6.43 -6.25 7.35
C ASP A 130 -5.79 -6.13 5.98
N ALA A 131 -5.57 -7.28 5.35
CA ALA A 131 -5.17 -7.35 3.96
C ALA A 131 -6.26 -8.09 3.20
N GLU A 132 -6.65 -7.56 2.05
CA GLU A 132 -7.71 -8.15 1.26
C GLU A 132 -7.26 -8.21 -0.20
N PHE A 133 -7.39 -9.37 -0.80
CA PHE A 133 -7.12 -9.55 -2.22
C PHE A 133 -8.43 -9.74 -2.97
N ASP A 134 -8.43 -9.34 -4.23
CA ASP A 134 -9.60 -9.47 -5.10
C ASP A 134 -10.18 -10.89 -5.03
N ASN A 135 -11.48 -11.00 -4.84
CA ASN A 135 -12.14 -12.30 -4.72
C ASN A 135 -12.56 -12.87 -6.06
N SER A 136 -12.60 -12.06 -7.08
CA SER A 136 -13.17 -12.46 -8.37
C SER A 136 -12.12 -12.70 -9.44
N ASN A 137 -10.96 -12.10 -9.29
CA ASN A 137 -9.92 -12.16 -10.31
C ASN A 137 -8.61 -12.65 -9.72
N THR A 138 -7.84 -13.34 -10.52
CA THR A 138 -6.60 -13.95 -10.06
C THR A 138 -5.49 -12.92 -9.90
N ILE A 139 -4.82 -12.99 -8.78
CA ILE A 139 -3.59 -12.23 -8.53
C ILE A 139 -2.44 -13.21 -8.64
N ALA A 140 -1.51 -12.94 -9.56
CA ALA A 140 -0.41 -13.85 -9.84
C ALA A 140 0.90 -13.26 -9.36
N ALA A 141 1.72 -14.10 -8.73
CA ALA A 141 3.01 -13.68 -8.19
C ALA A 141 3.94 -14.87 -8.10
N ASP A 142 5.25 -14.62 -8.16
CA ASP A 142 6.22 -15.65 -7.82
C ASP A 142 6.23 -15.88 -6.32
N SER A 143 6.13 -14.82 -5.55
CA SER A 143 6.20 -14.91 -4.09
C SER A 143 5.28 -13.88 -3.45
N ILE A 144 4.54 -14.31 -2.45
CA ILE A 144 3.70 -13.43 -1.65
C ILE A 144 3.99 -13.71 -0.20
N ASP A 145 4.33 -12.65 0.54
CA ASP A 145 4.58 -12.74 1.98
C ASP A 145 3.61 -11.84 2.71
N LEU A 146 2.86 -12.40 3.64
CA LEU A 146 1.93 -11.64 4.47
C LEU A 146 2.32 -11.82 5.93
N ASP A 147 2.40 -10.70 6.63
CA ASP A 147 2.70 -10.70 8.06
C ASP A 147 1.76 -9.72 8.74
N LEU A 148 0.68 -10.23 9.30
CA LEU A 148 -0.35 -9.41 9.92
C LEU A 148 -0.38 -9.71 11.41
N ALA A 149 0.05 -8.75 12.22
CA ALA A 149 0.12 -8.98 13.67
C ALA A 149 -1.27 -8.93 14.29
N MET A 150 -2.09 -7.95 13.90
CA MET A 150 -3.44 -7.80 14.43
C MET A 150 -4.36 -7.48 13.28
N GLY A 151 -4.74 -8.49 12.54
CA GLY A 151 -5.61 -8.32 11.40
C GLY A 151 -5.81 -9.63 10.70
N ASN A 152 -6.67 -9.62 9.69
CA ASN A 152 -7.04 -10.81 8.96
C ASN A 152 -6.74 -10.65 7.48
N PHE A 153 -6.46 -11.77 6.85
CA PHE A 153 -6.30 -11.80 5.40
C PHE A 153 -7.55 -12.41 4.78
N THR A 154 -8.03 -11.78 3.73
CA THR A 154 -9.15 -12.30 2.94
C THR A 154 -8.74 -12.33 1.48
N GLY A 155 -8.91 -13.46 0.85
CA GLY A 155 -8.60 -13.60 -0.56
C GLY A 155 -8.73 -15.05 -0.96
N SER A 156 -9.24 -15.30 -2.15
CA SER A 156 -9.46 -16.67 -2.58
C SER A 156 -8.86 -16.97 -3.94
N THR A 157 -8.42 -15.98 -4.69
CA THR A 157 -7.99 -16.19 -6.05
C THR A 157 -6.54 -15.73 -6.22
N VAL A 158 -5.64 -16.49 -5.59
CA VAL A 158 -4.22 -16.17 -5.61
C VAL A 158 -3.48 -17.32 -6.27
N GLN A 159 -2.58 -16.98 -7.18
CA GLN A 159 -1.71 -17.94 -7.82
C GLN A 159 -0.27 -17.52 -7.55
N ALA A 160 0.43 -18.28 -6.74
CA ALA A 160 1.80 -17.95 -6.36
C ALA A 160 2.60 -19.23 -6.22
N GLU A 161 3.88 -19.16 -6.61
CA GLU A 161 4.77 -20.29 -6.39
C GLU A 161 5.10 -20.43 -4.91
N GLN A 162 5.11 -19.30 -4.20
CA GLN A 162 5.43 -19.31 -2.79
C GLN A 162 4.49 -18.32 -2.09
N PHE A 163 3.77 -18.79 -1.11
CA PHE A 163 2.83 -17.97 -0.36
C PHE A 163 3.06 -18.23 1.12
N THR A 164 3.41 -17.18 1.84
CA THR A 164 3.65 -17.27 3.28
C THR A 164 2.73 -16.27 3.98
N ALA A 165 2.05 -16.72 5.01
CA ALA A 165 1.17 -15.87 5.80
C ALA A 165 1.38 -16.16 7.26
N ASN A 166 1.55 -15.09 8.07
CA ASN A 166 1.72 -15.19 9.51
C ASN A 166 0.65 -14.42 10.25
#